data_9e32fb5670da8003b0361e5923dae456
#
_entry.id   9e32fb5670da8003b0361e5923dae456
#
_cell.length_a   1.000
_cell.length_b   1.000
_cell.length_c   1.000
_cell.angle_alpha   90.00
_cell.angle_beta   90.00
_cell.angle_gamma   90.00
#
_symmetry.space_group_name_H-M   'P 1'
#
loop_
_entity.id
_entity.type
_entity.pdbx_description
1 polymer ?
#
loop_
_entity_poly.entity_id
_entity_poly.type
_entity_poly.pdbx_seq_one_letter_code
_entity_poly.pdbx_strand_id
1 'polypeptide(L)'
;GMNAPSSNYLARGYEARAITVVDRSLKEVEPGVYASRVKLPASGRFDVAFQLDSPRLLHCFSAEVDRDPQLARERRPVAVEYLVEQRTVESGQTMALRFKLVEPSSGAPRAGLRDARVQYYLAPGRGRTEVPAREVGEGVYEAQITLAEAGAWYVHAGSPSLKTPASALPYLTLRAVAPAATRKE
;
A
#
# COMPACT_ATOMS: atom_id res chain seq x y z
N GLY A 1 22.94 -16.21 -7.37
CA GLY A 1 22.33 -17.17 -6.49
C GLY A 1 20.87 -17.36 -6.82
N MET A 2 20.48 -18.57 -7.23
CA MET A 2 19.08 -18.90 -7.56
C MET A 2 18.14 -19.04 -6.35
N ASN A 3 18.52 -18.59 -5.17
CA ASN A 3 17.73 -18.74 -3.94
C ASN A 3 17.24 -17.45 -3.29
N ALA A 4 17.44 -16.32 -3.94
CA ALA A 4 16.80 -15.08 -3.48
C ALA A 4 15.54 -14.84 -4.30
N PRO A 5 14.35 -14.74 -3.66
CA PRO A 5 13.18 -14.29 -4.38
C PRO A 5 13.49 -12.92 -4.97
N SER A 6 13.17 -12.71 -6.24
CA SER A 6 13.33 -11.42 -6.88
C SER A 6 12.45 -10.40 -6.14
N SER A 7 13.06 -9.60 -5.27
CA SER A 7 12.39 -8.66 -4.37
C SER A 7 11.84 -7.42 -5.07
N ASN A 8 11.91 -7.35 -6.40
CA ASN A 8 11.65 -6.13 -7.16
C ASN A 8 10.29 -6.06 -7.85
N TYR A 9 9.40 -7.00 -7.63
CA TYR A 9 8.03 -6.89 -8.12
C TYR A 9 7.19 -6.05 -7.15
N LEU A 10 7.28 -4.75 -7.30
CA LEU A 10 6.32 -3.84 -6.66
C LEU A 10 5.06 -3.82 -7.52
N ALA A 11 4.01 -4.46 -7.06
CA ALA A 11 2.67 -4.35 -7.65
C ALA A 11 2.16 -2.91 -7.42
N ARG A 12 2.56 -1.98 -8.27
CA ARG A 12 2.21 -0.55 -8.20
C ARG A 12 0.72 -0.35 -8.54
N GLY A 13 -0.16 -0.62 -7.57
CA GLY A 13 -1.60 -0.46 -7.75
C GLY A 13 -2.29 -1.51 -8.62
N TYR A 14 -1.60 -2.59 -8.98
CA TYR A 14 -2.20 -3.75 -9.63
C TYR A 14 -2.66 -4.75 -8.58
N GLU A 15 -3.91 -5.14 -8.61
CA GLU A 15 -4.39 -6.29 -7.86
C GLU A 15 -3.90 -7.58 -8.52
N ALA A 16 -3.37 -8.50 -7.72
CA ALA A 16 -3.00 -9.81 -8.22
C ALA A 16 -4.27 -10.54 -8.70
N ARG A 17 -4.28 -10.98 -9.96
CA ARG A 17 -5.40 -11.73 -10.53
C ARG A 17 -5.47 -13.17 -10.04
N ALA A 18 -4.33 -13.73 -9.64
CA ALA A 18 -4.24 -15.06 -9.08
C ALA A 18 -3.02 -15.16 -8.14
N ILE A 19 -3.15 -15.96 -7.10
CA ILE A 19 -2.07 -16.32 -6.18
C ILE A 19 -2.01 -17.83 -6.13
N THR A 20 -0.84 -18.40 -6.40
CA THR A 20 -0.59 -19.83 -6.27
C THR A 20 0.23 -20.08 -5.00
N VAL A 21 -0.28 -20.91 -4.11
CA VAL A 21 0.43 -21.40 -2.94
C VAL A 21 0.72 -22.88 -3.14
N VAL A 22 2.01 -23.25 -3.12
CA VAL A 22 2.43 -24.65 -3.19
C VAL A 22 2.91 -25.06 -1.81
N ASP A 23 2.20 -26.02 -1.20
CA ASP A 23 2.55 -26.61 0.08
C ASP A 23 2.89 -28.09 -0.11
N ARG A 24 4.07 -28.49 0.35
CA ARG A 24 4.57 -29.85 0.30
C ARG A 24 4.62 -30.50 1.69
N SER A 25 3.95 -29.91 2.67
CA SER A 25 3.93 -30.40 4.06
C SER A 25 2.84 -31.44 4.33
N LEU A 26 2.15 -31.91 3.29
CA LEU A 26 1.10 -32.92 3.39
C LEU A 26 1.64 -34.22 4.00
N LYS A 27 1.00 -34.70 5.04
CA LYS A 27 1.37 -35.93 5.76
C LYS A 27 0.16 -36.84 5.91
N GLU A 28 0.39 -38.11 5.77
CA GLU A 28 -0.57 -39.13 6.16
C GLU A 28 -0.56 -39.22 7.70
N VAL A 29 -1.70 -38.90 8.33
CA VAL A 29 -1.86 -38.90 9.78
C VAL A 29 -2.53 -40.20 10.29
N GLU A 30 -3.35 -40.80 9.45
CA GLU A 30 -3.97 -42.12 9.63
C GLU A 30 -4.05 -42.78 8.27
N PRO A 31 -4.21 -44.13 8.17
CA PRO A 31 -4.33 -44.80 6.89
C PRO A 31 -5.39 -44.18 6.00
N GLY A 32 -4.95 -43.60 4.86
CA GLY A 32 -5.83 -42.92 3.90
C GLY A 32 -6.26 -41.49 4.30
N VAL A 33 -5.84 -40.98 5.46
CA VAL A 33 -6.16 -39.62 5.93
C VAL A 33 -4.93 -38.73 5.83
N TYR A 34 -5.00 -37.71 5.01
CA TYR A 34 -3.91 -36.78 4.77
C TYR A 34 -4.25 -35.41 5.35
N ALA A 35 -3.29 -34.77 6.02
CA ALA A 35 -3.44 -33.46 6.60
C ALA A 35 -2.26 -32.52 6.28
N SER A 36 -2.58 -31.26 6.07
CA SER A 36 -1.61 -30.17 6.00
C SER A 36 -2.19 -28.89 6.61
N ARG A 37 -1.30 -28.00 7.04
CA ARG A 37 -1.68 -26.65 7.50
C ARG A 37 -1.09 -25.64 6.56
N VAL A 38 -1.95 -24.91 5.85
CA VAL A 38 -1.54 -23.91 4.87
C VAL A 38 -1.93 -22.52 5.40
N LYS A 39 -0.99 -21.59 5.33
CA LYS A 39 -1.27 -20.18 5.60
C LYS A 39 -1.75 -19.52 4.31
N LEU A 40 -3.04 -19.20 4.24
CA LEU A 40 -3.61 -18.51 3.10
C LEU A 40 -3.27 -17.03 3.12
N PRO A 41 -2.78 -16.47 2.00
CA PRO A 41 -2.27 -15.09 1.96
C PRO A 41 -3.37 -14.03 1.90
N ALA A 42 -4.59 -14.41 1.55
CA ALA A 42 -5.72 -13.48 1.37
C ALA A 42 -7.04 -14.16 1.72
N SER A 43 -8.09 -13.37 1.91
CA SER A 43 -9.48 -13.83 1.95
C SER A 43 -10.02 -13.99 0.53
N GLY A 44 -11.04 -14.80 0.37
CA GLY A 44 -11.71 -15.04 -0.90
C GLY A 44 -11.84 -16.51 -1.23
N ARG A 45 -12.19 -16.81 -2.47
CA ARG A 45 -12.34 -18.17 -2.96
C ARG A 45 -11.01 -18.71 -3.46
N PHE A 46 -10.64 -19.89 -2.98
CA PHE A 46 -9.46 -20.64 -3.41
C PHE A 46 -9.88 -21.93 -4.07
N ASP A 47 -9.25 -22.25 -5.19
CA ASP A 47 -9.32 -23.58 -5.78
C ASP A 47 -8.10 -24.36 -5.29
N VAL A 48 -8.36 -25.45 -4.60
CA VAL A 48 -7.34 -26.28 -3.95
C VAL A 48 -7.20 -27.57 -4.76
N ALA A 49 -5.99 -27.81 -5.27
CA ALA A 49 -5.63 -29.06 -5.91
C ALA A 49 -4.81 -29.91 -4.93
N PHE A 50 -5.39 -31.02 -4.52
CA PHE A 50 -4.72 -32.05 -3.72
C PHE A 50 -4.11 -33.10 -4.65
N GLN A 51 -2.82 -33.34 -4.47
CA GLN A 51 -2.09 -34.30 -5.32
C GLN A 51 -1.27 -35.27 -4.46
N LEU A 52 -1.42 -36.55 -4.75
CA LEU A 52 -0.52 -37.62 -4.29
C LEU A 52 0.21 -38.22 -5.48
N ASP A 53 1.46 -38.60 -5.27
CA ASP A 53 2.28 -39.25 -6.29
C ASP A 53 2.15 -40.80 -6.25
N SER A 54 1.90 -41.37 -5.06
CA SER A 54 1.70 -42.79 -4.87
C SER A 54 0.65 -43.08 -3.79
N PRO A 55 -0.52 -43.63 -4.14
CA PRO A 55 -1.03 -43.80 -5.50
C PRO A 55 -1.22 -42.46 -6.19
N ARG A 56 -1.12 -42.41 -7.50
CA ARG A 56 -1.32 -41.14 -8.21
C ARG A 56 -2.79 -40.71 -8.12
N LEU A 57 -3.03 -39.66 -7.37
CA LEU A 57 -4.35 -39.10 -7.12
C LEU A 57 -4.30 -37.57 -7.29
N LEU A 58 -5.27 -37.06 -8.02
CA LEU A 58 -5.53 -35.63 -8.11
C LEU A 58 -6.97 -35.39 -7.73
N HIS A 59 -7.19 -34.52 -6.75
CA HIS A 59 -8.53 -34.09 -6.36
C HIS A 59 -8.56 -32.56 -6.23
N CYS A 60 -9.61 -31.94 -6.78
CA CYS A 60 -9.79 -30.50 -6.73
C CYS A 60 -11.08 -30.16 -5.97
N PHE A 61 -10.99 -29.15 -5.11
CA PHE A 61 -12.14 -28.60 -4.39
C PHE A 61 -11.96 -27.09 -4.19
N SER A 62 -13.07 -26.40 -3.89
CA SER A 62 -13.03 -24.99 -3.59
C SER A 62 -13.18 -24.77 -2.10
N ALA A 63 -12.42 -23.82 -1.56
CA ALA A 63 -12.53 -23.35 -0.20
C ALA A 63 -12.78 -21.83 -0.20
N GLU A 64 -13.70 -21.40 0.64
CA GLU A 64 -13.95 -19.96 0.86
C GLU A 64 -13.31 -19.54 2.17
N VAL A 65 -12.59 -18.43 2.15
CA VAL A 65 -11.86 -17.91 3.30
C VAL A 65 -12.38 -16.54 3.63
N ASP A 66 -12.97 -16.42 4.79
CA ASP A 66 -13.49 -15.16 5.31
C ASP A 66 -12.37 -14.15 5.59
N ARG A 67 -12.73 -12.86 5.57
CA ARG A 67 -11.81 -11.81 6.01
C ARG A 67 -11.62 -11.94 7.51
N ASP A 68 -10.36 -12.12 7.92
CA ASP A 68 -9.98 -11.97 9.31
C ASP A 68 -9.75 -10.48 9.60
N PRO A 69 -10.60 -9.83 10.42
CA PRO A 69 -10.43 -8.42 10.77
C PRO A 69 -9.13 -8.13 11.51
N GLN A 70 -8.59 -9.12 12.26
CA GLN A 70 -7.33 -8.96 12.99
C GLN A 70 -6.14 -8.96 12.02
N LEU A 71 -6.10 -9.89 11.05
CA LEU A 71 -5.08 -9.91 10.01
C LEU A 71 -5.15 -8.68 9.09
N ALA A 72 -6.34 -8.16 8.84
CA ALA A 72 -6.50 -6.91 8.08
C ALA A 72 -5.89 -5.71 8.82
N ARG A 73 -6.09 -5.65 10.15
CA ARG A 73 -5.49 -4.63 11.02
C ARG A 73 -3.97 -4.75 11.12
N GLU A 74 -3.44 -5.96 11.23
CA GLU A 74 -2.00 -6.21 11.27
C GLU A 74 -1.29 -5.87 9.95
N ARG A 75 -1.95 -6.13 8.81
CA ARG A 75 -1.38 -5.88 7.49
C ARG A 75 -1.45 -4.43 7.03
N ARG A 76 -2.50 -3.71 7.46
CA ARG A 76 -2.68 -2.29 7.15
C ARG A 76 -3.28 -1.58 8.36
N PRO A 77 -2.45 -1.28 9.36
CA PRO A 77 -2.94 -0.64 10.59
C PRO A 77 -3.46 0.78 10.36
N VAL A 78 -3.21 1.34 9.18
CA VAL A 78 -3.64 2.68 8.79
C VAL A 78 -3.87 2.75 7.27
N ALA A 79 -4.81 3.59 6.85
CA ALA A 79 -4.97 4.04 5.48
C ALA A 79 -4.75 5.55 5.40
N VAL A 80 -4.46 6.06 4.21
CA VAL A 80 -4.31 7.50 3.98
C VAL A 80 -5.40 7.99 3.03
N GLU A 81 -6.03 9.10 3.40
CA GLU A 81 -6.98 9.84 2.57
C GLU A 81 -6.40 11.21 2.26
N TYR A 82 -6.15 11.49 1.00
CA TYR A 82 -5.66 12.79 0.56
C TYR A 82 -6.83 13.72 0.27
N LEU A 83 -6.85 14.89 0.93
CA LEU A 83 -7.87 15.92 0.79
C LEU A 83 -7.37 16.98 -0.20
N VAL A 84 -7.26 16.62 -1.44
CA VAL A 84 -6.69 17.47 -2.51
C VAL A 84 -7.68 17.57 -3.66
N GLU A 85 -8.15 18.79 -3.92
CA GLU A 85 -9.08 19.07 -5.03
C GLU A 85 -8.34 19.23 -6.36
N GLN A 86 -7.22 19.94 -6.34
CA GLN A 86 -6.42 20.17 -7.55
C GLN A 86 -5.14 19.34 -7.53
N ARG A 87 -4.95 18.53 -8.57
CA ARG A 87 -3.75 17.71 -8.74
C ARG A 87 -2.73 18.30 -9.70
N THR A 88 -3.02 19.47 -10.26
CA THR A 88 -2.12 20.21 -11.14
C THR A 88 -1.83 21.56 -10.50
N VAL A 89 -0.55 21.87 -10.33
CA VAL A 89 -0.06 23.12 -9.72
C VAL A 89 1.08 23.68 -10.55
N GLU A 90 1.39 24.97 -10.40
CA GLU A 90 2.56 25.55 -11.04
C GLU A 90 3.85 25.13 -10.31
N SER A 91 4.89 24.85 -11.07
CA SER A 91 6.21 24.53 -10.49
C SER A 91 6.77 25.74 -9.75
N GLY A 92 7.43 25.49 -8.62
CA GLY A 92 7.98 26.52 -7.75
C GLY A 92 7.00 27.09 -6.75
N GLN A 93 5.71 26.86 -6.89
CA GLN A 93 4.72 27.31 -5.90
C GLN A 93 4.65 26.36 -4.71
N THR A 94 4.48 26.94 -3.52
CA THR A 94 4.20 26.19 -2.29
C THR A 94 2.70 25.97 -2.15
N MET A 95 2.29 24.73 -1.89
CA MET A 95 0.91 24.38 -1.64
C MET A 95 0.73 23.70 -0.28
N ALA A 96 -0.44 23.89 0.31
CA ALA A 96 -0.85 23.17 1.51
C ALA A 96 -1.43 21.80 1.09
N LEU A 97 -0.76 20.73 1.45
CA LEU A 97 -1.23 19.37 1.26
C LEU A 97 -1.95 18.91 2.51
N ARG A 98 -3.23 18.57 2.39
CA ARG A 98 -4.03 18.03 3.50
C ARG A 98 -4.30 16.55 3.30
N PHE A 99 -4.25 15.80 4.40
CA PHE A 99 -4.54 14.36 4.42
C PHE A 99 -5.04 13.92 5.79
N LYS A 100 -5.70 12.76 5.82
CA LYS A 100 -6.04 12.03 7.04
C LYS A 100 -5.34 10.69 7.05
N LEU A 101 -4.92 10.25 8.23
CA LEU A 101 -4.54 8.88 8.48
C LEU A 101 -5.69 8.23 9.24
N VAL A 102 -6.33 7.24 8.62
CA VAL A 102 -7.57 6.65 9.13
C VAL A 102 -7.40 5.18 9.45
N GLU A 103 -8.17 4.70 10.40
CA GLU A 103 -8.28 3.28 10.67
C GLU A 103 -9.10 2.59 9.56
N PRO A 104 -8.56 1.59 8.84
CA PRO A 104 -9.23 1.01 7.68
C PRO A 104 -10.59 0.35 7.99
N SER A 105 -10.79 -0.11 9.21
CA SER A 105 -12.02 -0.81 9.62
C SER A 105 -13.19 0.11 9.94
N SER A 106 -12.90 1.29 10.49
CA SER A 106 -13.92 2.23 10.98
C SER A 106 -13.95 3.55 10.19
N GLY A 107 -12.90 3.84 9.40
CA GLY A 107 -12.72 5.15 8.79
C GLY A 107 -12.38 6.25 9.79
N ALA A 108 -12.22 5.91 11.08
CA ALA A 108 -11.94 6.89 12.12
C ALA A 108 -10.55 7.54 11.92
N PRO A 109 -10.45 8.88 11.94
CA PRO A 109 -9.19 9.55 11.79
C PRO A 109 -8.30 9.33 13.02
N ARG A 110 -7.00 9.16 12.79
CA ARG A 110 -5.97 9.09 13.82
C ARG A 110 -5.50 10.50 14.16
N ALA A 111 -6.07 11.08 15.20
CA ALA A 111 -5.69 12.39 15.72
C ALA A 111 -4.48 12.32 16.67
N GLY A 112 -3.84 13.44 16.93
CA GLY A 112 -2.77 13.59 17.95
C GLY A 112 -1.40 13.03 17.54
N LEU A 113 -1.17 12.72 16.27
CA LEU A 113 0.14 12.25 15.79
C LEU A 113 1.10 13.45 15.70
N ARG A 114 2.21 13.37 16.46
CA ARG A 114 3.23 14.45 16.51
C ARG A 114 4.33 14.28 15.46
N ASP A 115 4.39 13.15 14.81
CA ASP A 115 5.42 12.76 13.85
C ASP A 115 4.85 12.49 12.44
N ALA A 116 3.65 13.03 12.16
CA ALA A 116 3.07 13.01 10.84
C ALA A 116 3.98 13.77 9.86
N ARG A 117 4.22 13.18 8.68
CA ARG A 117 5.12 13.73 7.69
C ARG A 117 4.69 13.39 6.27
N VAL A 118 5.19 14.17 5.34
CA VAL A 118 5.01 13.95 3.90
C VAL A 118 6.37 13.83 3.25
N GLN A 119 6.57 12.76 2.48
CA GLN A 119 7.72 12.56 1.61
C GLN A 119 7.28 12.68 0.17
N TYR A 120 7.99 13.46 -0.63
CA TYR A 120 7.66 13.64 -2.04
C TYR A 120 8.91 13.73 -2.90
N TYR A 121 8.77 13.38 -4.18
CA TYR A 121 9.87 13.37 -5.13
C TYR A 121 9.37 13.41 -6.58
N LEU A 122 10.19 13.96 -7.46
CA LEU A 122 9.93 13.98 -8.90
C LEU A 122 10.17 12.59 -9.51
N ALA A 123 9.21 12.09 -10.30
CA ALA A 123 9.37 10.83 -11.01
C ALA A 123 10.56 10.91 -12.01
N PRO A 124 11.38 9.85 -12.12
CA PRO A 124 11.24 8.51 -11.53
C PRO A 124 11.88 8.34 -10.14
N GLY A 125 12.29 9.38 -9.42
CA GLY A 125 12.84 9.24 -8.06
C GLY A 125 13.89 10.28 -7.69
N ARG A 126 13.90 11.45 -8.36
CA ARG A 126 14.82 12.55 -8.07
C ARG A 126 14.26 13.50 -7.01
N GLY A 127 15.16 14.16 -6.28
CA GLY A 127 14.81 15.25 -5.37
C GLY A 127 13.89 14.82 -4.23
N ARG A 128 14.19 13.69 -3.57
CA ARG A 128 13.39 13.22 -2.44
C ARG A 128 13.49 14.19 -1.27
N THR A 129 12.35 14.75 -0.89
CA THR A 129 12.19 15.72 0.19
C THR A 129 11.20 15.19 1.21
N GLU A 130 11.47 15.43 2.49
CA GLU A 130 10.56 15.09 3.58
C GLU A 130 10.27 16.36 4.40
N VAL A 131 8.99 16.58 4.69
CA VAL A 131 8.53 17.71 5.49
C VAL A 131 7.58 17.25 6.59
N PRO A 132 7.61 17.89 7.76
CA PRO A 132 6.66 17.60 8.82
C PRO A 132 5.25 18.07 8.42
N ALA A 133 4.24 17.36 8.95
CA ALA A 133 2.85 17.75 8.86
C ALA A 133 2.32 18.10 10.25
N ARG A 134 1.46 19.10 10.34
CA ARG A 134 0.82 19.54 11.59
C ARG A 134 -0.65 19.19 11.53
N GLU A 135 -1.21 18.76 12.65
CA GLU A 135 -2.64 18.59 12.77
C GLU A 135 -3.34 19.94 12.77
N VAL A 136 -4.32 20.10 11.89
CA VAL A 136 -5.11 21.34 11.75
C VAL A 136 -6.55 21.15 12.26
N GLY A 137 -6.90 19.98 12.73
CA GLY A 137 -8.16 19.65 13.39
C GLY A 137 -8.68 18.27 13.01
N GLU A 138 -9.32 17.60 13.96
CA GLU A 138 -10.06 16.34 13.77
C GLU A 138 -9.29 15.24 12.98
N GLY A 139 -7.99 15.10 13.26
CA GLY A 139 -7.14 14.13 12.56
C GLY A 139 -6.80 14.49 11.12
N VAL A 140 -7.06 15.75 10.72
CA VAL A 140 -6.56 16.32 9.46
C VAL A 140 -5.16 16.86 9.68
N TYR A 141 -4.22 16.43 8.87
CA TYR A 141 -2.84 16.90 8.87
C TYR A 141 -2.56 17.73 7.64
N GLU A 142 -1.77 18.80 7.80
CA GLU A 142 -1.36 19.70 6.74
C GLU A 142 0.16 19.81 6.68
N ALA A 143 0.71 19.70 5.48
CA ALA A 143 2.12 19.92 5.18
C ALA A 143 2.27 20.92 4.06
N GLN A 144 3.26 21.80 4.17
CA GLN A 144 3.64 22.72 3.10
C GLN A 144 4.65 22.04 2.20
N ILE A 145 4.30 21.85 0.93
CA ILE A 145 5.16 21.22 -0.08
C ILE A 145 5.41 22.17 -1.24
N THR A 146 6.61 22.12 -1.80
CA THR A 146 7.00 22.92 -2.97
C THR A 146 7.47 22.00 -4.07
N LEU A 147 6.77 21.99 -5.19
CA LEU A 147 7.11 21.16 -6.36
C LEU A 147 8.04 22.00 -7.27
N ALA A 148 9.35 21.90 -7.03
CA ALA A 148 10.35 22.80 -7.61
C ALA A 148 10.44 22.73 -9.14
N GLU A 149 10.22 21.58 -9.76
CA GLU A 149 10.35 21.35 -11.18
C GLU A 149 9.03 20.88 -11.81
N ALA A 150 8.82 21.19 -13.07
CA ALA A 150 7.69 20.67 -13.84
C ALA A 150 7.84 19.15 -14.03
N GLY A 151 6.73 18.41 -13.88
CA GLY A 151 6.72 16.97 -14.02
C GLY A 151 5.69 16.30 -13.11
N ALA A 152 5.78 14.97 -13.05
CA ALA A 152 4.95 14.15 -12.16
C ALA A 152 5.65 13.94 -10.82
N TRP A 153 4.98 14.26 -9.74
CA TRP A 153 5.47 14.12 -8.38
C TRP A 153 4.69 13.05 -7.64
N TYR A 154 5.40 12.18 -6.95
CA TYR A 154 4.82 11.20 -6.06
C TYR A 154 4.91 11.68 -4.62
N VAL A 155 3.79 11.65 -3.93
CA VAL A 155 3.64 12.17 -2.57
C VAL A 155 3.14 11.05 -1.66
N HIS A 156 3.89 10.77 -0.61
CA HIS A 156 3.59 9.77 0.41
C HIS A 156 3.39 10.45 1.75
N ALA A 157 2.24 10.25 2.36
CA ALA A 157 1.96 10.73 3.71
C ALA A 157 1.98 9.55 4.69
N GLY A 158 2.45 9.80 5.91
CA GLY A 158 2.53 8.77 6.93
C GLY A 158 2.98 9.31 8.28
N SER A 159 3.07 8.42 9.26
CA SER A 159 3.59 8.70 10.61
C SER A 159 4.38 7.48 11.10
N PRO A 160 5.65 7.64 11.47
CA PRO A 160 6.49 6.56 11.99
C PRO A 160 5.91 5.85 13.21
N SER A 161 5.22 6.58 14.07
CA SER A 161 4.58 6.01 15.28
C SER A 161 3.54 4.93 14.95
N LEU A 162 2.98 4.96 13.74
CA LEU A 162 2.02 3.95 13.29
C LEU A 162 2.68 2.66 12.77
N LYS A 163 4.02 2.57 12.81
CA LYS A 163 4.82 1.40 12.37
C LYS A 163 4.50 0.93 10.95
N THR A 164 3.88 1.77 10.15
CA THR A 164 3.57 1.52 8.74
C THR A 164 4.43 2.46 7.90
N PRO A 165 5.35 1.94 7.08
CA PRO A 165 6.15 2.81 6.23
C PRO A 165 5.25 3.52 5.21
N ALA A 166 5.51 4.80 4.96
CA ALA A 166 4.73 5.60 4.01
C ALA A 166 4.69 4.97 2.60
N SER A 167 5.72 4.20 2.23
CA SER A 167 5.78 3.44 0.97
C SER A 167 4.79 2.28 0.89
N ALA A 168 4.26 1.80 2.01
CA ALA A 168 3.22 0.77 2.05
C ALA A 168 1.80 1.35 1.93
N LEU A 169 1.67 2.66 2.02
CA LEU A 169 0.41 3.38 1.86
C LEU A 169 0.23 3.86 0.41
N PRO A 170 -1.01 4.05 -0.03
CA PRO A 170 -1.29 4.67 -1.32
C PRO A 170 -0.61 6.04 -1.43
N TYR A 171 -0.01 6.34 -2.57
CA TYR A 171 0.58 7.65 -2.83
C TYR A 171 -0.37 8.53 -3.66
N LEU A 172 -0.20 9.84 -3.50
CA LEU A 172 -0.84 10.83 -4.36
C LEU A 172 0.10 11.19 -5.51
N THR A 173 -0.43 11.32 -6.72
CA THR A 173 0.30 11.90 -7.86
C THR A 173 -0.15 13.33 -8.06
N LEU A 174 0.82 14.27 -8.04
CA LEU A 174 0.63 15.66 -8.40
C LEU A 174 1.39 15.95 -9.70
N ARG A 175 0.83 16.83 -10.52
CA ARG A 175 1.48 17.31 -11.75
C ARG A 175 1.88 18.76 -11.55
N ALA A 176 3.18 19.04 -11.61
CA ALA A 176 3.67 20.41 -11.68
C ALA A 176 3.82 20.81 -13.15
N VAL A 177 3.30 21.98 -13.50
CA VAL A 177 3.41 22.57 -14.85
C VAL A 177 4.27 23.84 -14.77
N ALA A 178 4.99 24.12 -15.82
CA ALA A 178 5.76 25.36 -15.90
C ALA A 178 4.80 26.56 -15.76
N PRO A 179 5.21 27.65 -15.07
CA PRO A 179 4.43 28.86 -15.01
C PRO A 179 4.14 29.35 -16.42
N ALA A 180 2.93 29.87 -16.65
CA ALA A 180 2.60 30.48 -17.92
C ALA A 180 3.56 31.64 -18.18
N ALA A 181 4.27 31.60 -19.30
CA ALA A 181 5.16 32.70 -19.69
C ALA A 181 4.35 34.00 -19.77
N THR A 182 4.65 34.94 -18.90
CA THR A 182 4.05 36.28 -18.95
C THR A 182 4.47 36.89 -20.30
N ARG A 183 3.55 36.97 -21.24
CA ARG A 183 3.77 37.70 -22.49
C ARG A 183 3.97 39.15 -22.10
N LYS A 184 5.21 39.64 -22.15
CA LYS A 184 5.47 41.08 -22.11
C LYS A 184 4.90 41.66 -23.39
N GLU A 185 3.85 42.46 -23.28
CA GLU A 185 3.46 43.44 -24.31
C GLU A 185 4.52 44.51 -24.45
#